data_5523dd40dd74c59b8734929e693d5514
#
_entry.id   5523dd40dd74c59b8734929e693d5514
#
_cell.length_a   1.000
_cell.length_b   1.000
_cell.length_c   1.000
_cell.angle_alpha   90.00
_cell.angle_beta   90.00
_cell.angle_gamma   90.00
#
_symmetry.space_group_name_H-M   'P 1'
#
loop_
_entity.id
_entity.type
_entity.pdbx_description
1 polymer ?
#
loop_
_entity_poly.entity_id
_entity_poly.type
_entity_poly.pdbx_seq_one_letter_code
_entity_poly.pdbx_strand_id
1 'polypeptide(L)'
;MSEHDHTPHCHAHCCPHAHASEEGAGISRRSFLGGISGVAVGSMAFAWAPWTDVAGTDGALLVPPARRPLRVKPVLTYATPQRAPKTSWRPWGGIQTEEDAKAETARILEELNTLRASADFPVEFLPVTAIRDPKQLEGAAGLADADTVLLYAAGGPSHVFQQLRDQGKDVIYFVRHKSGPVSLWYEIVSPIQLRGHSDERVTKNFDEQDVVVDNLGEVLWRLRALCGLRNTMSSRIVAIGGASGWAHPRAPELAKERFKLDIQTVSYPDLAEMIKAARADQAAVALAQERAEAYLKLPGTTLETDLKFVENAMLLDQIFRAVMKQADCRAITINECMGTIMPMSETTACLTLSTLNDDGYMAFCESDFVVVPSGILLSNIAGRPVFLNDPTYPHEGLITLAHCTGPRKMDGQTVEPARIMTHFESDYGAAPKVEMRKGQITTNILPGFKADRWVGLLGEIVDSPFLAICRDQIDIRFKCDSLHLAQRMPGFHWMTGYGDYSKELGYALKRVGIQWEFLG
;
A
#
# COMPACT_ATOMS: atom_id res chain seq x y z
N MET A 1 -50.47 35.95 11.12
CA MET A 1 -50.16 35.24 12.36
C MET A 1 -50.37 33.77 12.09
N SER A 2 -49.32 33.06 11.71
CA SER A 2 -49.19 31.61 11.76
C SER A 2 -47.69 31.33 11.80
N GLU A 3 -47.24 30.92 12.95
CA GLU A 3 -45.86 30.52 13.24
C GLU A 3 -45.56 29.23 12.46
N HIS A 4 -44.53 29.28 11.62
CA HIS A 4 -43.92 28.10 11.04
C HIS A 4 -42.68 27.77 11.86
N ASP A 5 -42.82 26.73 12.65
CA ASP A 5 -41.78 26.07 13.40
C ASP A 5 -40.84 25.34 12.40
N HIS A 6 -39.63 25.83 12.21
CA HIS A 6 -38.60 25.18 11.43
C HIS A 6 -37.61 24.48 12.37
N THR A 7 -37.91 23.24 12.71
CA THR A 7 -36.88 22.32 13.22
C THR A 7 -36.02 21.83 12.08
N PRO A 8 -34.70 21.99 12.15
CA PRO A 8 -33.79 21.40 11.14
C PRO A 8 -33.65 19.90 11.42
N HIS A 9 -34.18 19.07 10.55
CA HIS A 9 -33.86 17.65 10.51
C HIS A 9 -32.44 17.48 9.97
N CYS A 10 -31.48 17.30 10.87
CA CYS A 10 -30.18 16.76 10.51
C CYS A 10 -30.33 15.29 10.12
N HIS A 11 -30.11 14.98 8.85
CA HIS A 11 -29.98 13.59 8.37
C HIS A 11 -28.62 13.06 8.79
N ALA A 12 -28.61 12.25 9.86
CA ALA A 12 -27.48 11.41 10.22
C ALA A 12 -27.35 10.28 9.19
N HIS A 13 -26.42 10.39 8.26
CA HIS A 13 -26.11 9.36 7.27
C HIS A 13 -24.59 9.10 7.17
N CYS A 14 -23.94 8.93 8.31
CA CYS A 14 -22.56 8.43 8.30
C CYS A 14 -22.36 7.07 8.97
N CYS A 15 -23.40 6.45 9.54
CA CYS A 15 -23.34 5.05 10.02
C CYS A 15 -24.75 4.45 10.03
N PRO A 16 -25.12 3.59 9.09
CA PRO A 16 -26.36 2.83 9.21
C PRO A 16 -26.19 1.65 10.17
N HIS A 17 -26.47 1.84 11.44
CA HIS A 17 -26.74 0.72 12.34
C HIS A 17 -28.16 0.22 12.09
N ALA A 18 -28.29 -0.84 11.31
CA ALA A 18 -29.54 -1.58 11.19
C ALA A 18 -29.65 -2.58 12.34
N HIS A 19 -30.33 -2.22 13.43
CA HIS A 19 -30.91 -3.21 14.33
C HIS A 19 -32.21 -3.72 13.70
N ALA A 20 -32.15 -4.90 13.08
CA ALA A 20 -33.31 -5.68 12.75
C ALA A 20 -33.52 -6.73 13.82
N SER A 21 -34.48 -6.48 14.70
CA SER A 21 -35.11 -7.50 15.53
C SER A 21 -36.21 -8.16 14.69
N GLU A 22 -36.01 -9.36 14.20
CA GLU A 22 -37.08 -10.24 13.75
C GLU A 22 -37.08 -11.52 14.59
N GLU A 23 -38.16 -11.67 15.40
CA GLU A 23 -38.60 -12.95 15.95
C GLU A 23 -39.15 -13.80 14.80
N GLY A 24 -38.64 -15.01 14.62
CA GLY A 24 -39.20 -15.91 13.63
C GLY A 24 -38.58 -17.31 13.64
N ALA A 25 -39.25 -18.24 14.34
CA ALA A 25 -39.27 -19.68 14.12
C ALA A 25 -37.99 -20.49 14.30
N GLY A 26 -37.93 -21.21 15.43
CA GLY A 26 -36.93 -22.23 15.74
C GLY A 26 -36.84 -23.35 14.73
N ILE A 27 -35.63 -23.64 14.29
CA ILE A 27 -35.23 -24.92 13.72
C ILE A 27 -34.28 -25.62 14.69
N SER A 28 -34.68 -26.80 15.12
CA SER A 28 -34.06 -27.65 16.11
C SER A 28 -32.60 -28.02 15.76
N ARG A 29 -31.73 -27.91 16.77
CA ARG A 29 -30.36 -28.43 16.75
C ARG A 29 -30.36 -29.97 16.80
N ARG A 30 -30.67 -30.66 15.70
CA ARG A 30 -30.38 -32.11 15.51
C ARG A 30 -30.75 -32.50 14.08
N SER A 31 -29.83 -32.30 13.14
CA SER A 31 -29.73 -33.06 11.88
C SER A 31 -28.78 -32.36 10.91
N PHE A 32 -27.48 -32.41 11.13
CA PHE A 32 -26.49 -32.34 10.07
C PHE A 32 -25.12 -32.88 10.58
N LEU A 33 -25.10 -34.18 10.87
CA LEU A 33 -23.87 -34.94 10.95
C LEU A 33 -23.93 -36.01 9.87
N GLY A 34 -23.26 -35.77 8.77
CA GLY A 34 -23.13 -36.72 7.67
C GLY A 34 -22.17 -36.22 6.61
N GLY A 35 -20.89 -36.49 6.80
CA GLY A 35 -19.90 -36.77 5.78
C GLY A 35 -19.51 -35.68 4.78
N ILE A 36 -18.43 -34.97 5.03
CA ILE A 36 -17.39 -34.67 4.03
C ILE A 36 -16.08 -34.47 4.82
N SER A 37 -15.12 -35.35 4.60
CA SER A 37 -13.75 -35.22 5.09
C SER A 37 -13.05 -34.15 4.28
N GLY A 38 -13.21 -32.89 4.66
CA GLY A 38 -12.43 -31.76 4.21
C GLY A 38 -11.34 -31.48 5.24
N VAL A 39 -10.09 -31.52 4.84
CA VAL A 39 -8.97 -31.07 5.66
C VAL A 39 -9.23 -29.61 6.03
N ALA A 40 -9.77 -29.39 7.22
CA ALA A 40 -9.84 -28.08 7.83
C ALA A 40 -8.40 -27.66 8.16
N VAL A 41 -7.81 -26.77 7.37
CA VAL A 41 -6.69 -25.95 7.81
C VAL A 41 -7.28 -25.05 8.90
N GLY A 42 -7.18 -25.51 10.14
CA GLY A 42 -7.61 -24.76 11.30
C GLY A 42 -6.81 -23.46 11.36
N SER A 43 -7.46 -22.33 11.15
CA SER A 43 -6.94 -21.05 11.59
C SER A 43 -6.80 -21.14 13.10
N MET A 44 -5.59 -21.37 13.61
CA MET A 44 -5.31 -21.21 15.03
C MET A 44 -5.64 -19.76 15.36
N ALA A 45 -6.61 -19.54 16.23
CA ALA A 45 -6.92 -18.23 16.75
C ALA A 45 -5.62 -17.69 17.39
N PHE A 46 -5.17 -16.53 16.95
CA PHE A 46 -3.99 -15.87 17.52
C PHE A 46 -4.35 -15.49 18.97
N ALA A 47 -3.65 -16.06 19.94
CA ALA A 47 -3.84 -15.73 21.35
C ALA A 47 -3.03 -14.47 21.67
N TRP A 48 -3.73 -13.36 21.99
CA TRP A 48 -3.09 -12.11 22.38
C TRP A 48 -2.50 -12.23 23.80
N ALA A 49 -1.23 -11.88 23.95
CA ALA A 49 -0.57 -11.86 25.24
C ALA A 49 -1.07 -10.66 26.08
N PRO A 50 -1.13 -10.79 27.41
CA PRO A 50 -1.48 -9.69 28.31
C PRO A 50 -0.58 -8.48 28.13
N TRP A 51 -1.06 -7.29 28.49
CA TRP A 51 -0.30 -6.03 28.42
C TRP A 51 1.08 -6.13 29.11
N THR A 52 1.13 -6.77 30.28
CA THR A 52 2.35 -6.97 31.07
C THR A 52 3.49 -7.68 30.33
N ASP A 53 3.14 -8.51 29.36
CA ASP A 53 4.09 -9.34 28.61
C ASP A 53 4.58 -8.65 27.33
N VAL A 54 3.91 -7.57 26.91
CA VAL A 54 4.13 -6.89 25.62
C VAL A 54 4.45 -5.42 25.74
N ALA A 55 4.13 -4.79 26.86
CA ALA A 55 4.60 -3.45 27.18
C ALA A 55 6.12 -3.40 27.09
N GLY A 56 6.65 -2.39 26.42
CA GLY A 56 8.10 -2.23 26.27
C GLY A 56 8.77 -2.17 27.65
N THR A 57 9.65 -3.10 27.94
CA THR A 57 10.32 -3.23 29.24
C THR A 57 11.21 -2.03 29.60
N ASP A 58 11.55 -1.19 28.61
CA ASP A 58 12.53 -0.11 28.77
C ASP A 58 11.94 1.30 28.53
N GLY A 59 10.61 1.47 28.47
CA GLY A 59 9.98 2.76 28.20
C GLY A 59 10.24 3.31 26.79
N ALA A 60 10.85 2.53 25.90
CA ALA A 60 11.11 2.93 24.52
C ALA A 60 9.87 2.71 23.66
N LEU A 61 9.57 3.71 22.82
CA LEU A 61 8.47 3.61 21.87
C LEU A 61 8.75 2.54 20.81
N LEU A 62 7.82 1.60 20.63
CA LEU A 62 7.92 0.57 19.60
C LEU A 62 7.85 1.20 18.20
N VAL A 63 8.76 0.78 17.32
CA VAL A 63 8.83 1.22 15.94
C VAL A 63 8.38 0.10 14.98
N PRO A 64 7.84 0.45 13.79
CA PRO A 64 7.42 -0.56 12.83
C PRO A 64 8.60 -1.36 12.28
N PRO A 65 8.41 -2.64 11.93
CA PRO A 65 9.44 -3.41 11.22
C PRO A 65 9.75 -2.77 9.88
N ALA A 66 11.00 -2.84 9.45
CA ALA A 66 11.44 -2.27 8.18
C ALA A 66 10.78 -2.97 6.98
N ARG A 67 10.61 -2.25 5.87
CA ARG A 67 10.22 -2.84 4.60
C ARG A 67 11.30 -3.81 4.10
N ARG A 68 10.90 -4.95 3.56
CA ARG A 68 11.81 -5.94 2.97
C ARG A 68 12.41 -5.39 1.68
N PRO A 69 13.72 -5.51 1.44
CA PRO A 69 14.31 -5.10 0.18
C PRO A 69 13.80 -5.98 -0.98
N LEU A 70 13.60 -5.37 -2.14
CA LEU A 70 13.37 -6.11 -3.38
C LEU A 70 14.71 -6.70 -3.84
N ARG A 71 14.79 -8.02 -3.96
CA ARG A 71 15.99 -8.72 -4.45
C ARG A 71 15.91 -8.86 -5.96
N VAL A 72 16.76 -8.12 -6.67
CA VAL A 72 16.80 -8.05 -8.13
C VAL A 72 17.96 -8.87 -8.65
N LYS A 73 17.70 -9.83 -9.55
CA LYS A 73 18.74 -10.60 -10.24
C LYS A 73 19.03 -9.99 -11.61
N PRO A 74 20.17 -9.30 -11.79
CA PRO A 74 20.59 -8.84 -13.12
C PRO A 74 21.15 -10.02 -13.93
N VAL A 75 20.69 -10.15 -15.17
CA VAL A 75 21.14 -11.18 -16.11
C VAL A 75 21.50 -10.51 -17.44
N LEU A 76 22.70 -10.70 -17.91
CA LEU A 76 23.11 -10.33 -19.25
C LEU A 76 23.03 -11.54 -20.16
N THR A 77 22.24 -11.48 -21.23
CA THR A 77 22.27 -12.51 -22.27
C THR A 77 23.03 -12.01 -23.50
N TYR A 78 23.94 -12.84 -24.02
CA TYR A 78 24.77 -12.47 -25.16
C TYR A 78 25.12 -13.67 -26.05
N ALA A 79 25.73 -13.41 -27.20
CA ALA A 79 26.28 -14.43 -28.08
C ALA A 79 27.65 -13.99 -28.55
N THR A 80 28.53 -14.96 -28.79
CA THR A 80 29.86 -14.76 -29.41
C THR A 80 29.86 -15.43 -30.78
N PRO A 81 29.61 -14.67 -31.87
CA PRO A 81 29.52 -15.25 -33.20
C PRO A 81 30.87 -15.71 -33.70
N GLN A 82 30.87 -16.76 -34.53
CA GLN A 82 32.04 -17.20 -35.23
C GLN A 82 32.01 -16.72 -36.68
N ARG A 83 33.11 -16.11 -37.12
CA ARG A 83 33.23 -15.64 -38.50
C ARG A 83 33.11 -16.80 -39.47
N ALA A 84 32.22 -16.68 -40.43
CA ALA A 84 32.06 -17.65 -41.52
C ALA A 84 32.14 -16.92 -42.88
N PRO A 85 32.94 -17.43 -43.86
CA PRO A 85 33.08 -16.77 -45.13
C PRO A 85 31.82 -16.88 -45.98
N LYS A 86 31.52 -15.80 -46.72
CA LYS A 86 30.39 -15.71 -47.67
C LYS A 86 28.98 -15.97 -47.09
N THR A 87 28.82 -15.72 -45.79
CA THR A 87 27.51 -15.82 -45.11
C THR A 87 27.26 -14.62 -44.21
N SER A 88 26.01 -14.42 -43.81
CA SER A 88 25.66 -13.46 -42.77
C SER A 88 25.94 -14.10 -41.39
N TRP A 89 27.16 -13.94 -40.90
CA TRP A 89 27.58 -14.58 -39.65
C TRP A 89 27.55 -13.67 -38.41
N ARG A 90 27.59 -12.34 -38.63
CA ARG A 90 27.61 -11.38 -37.51
C ARG A 90 26.18 -11.00 -37.12
N PRO A 91 25.72 -11.34 -35.94
CA PRO A 91 24.45 -10.84 -35.45
C PRO A 91 24.55 -9.34 -35.11
N TRP A 92 23.44 -8.68 -35.02
CA TRP A 92 23.37 -7.33 -34.49
C TRP A 92 23.88 -7.30 -33.07
N GLY A 93 24.50 -6.19 -32.69
CA GLY A 93 24.89 -5.90 -31.34
C GLY A 93 26.37 -5.66 -31.19
N GLY A 94 26.70 -4.99 -30.10
CA GLY A 94 28.09 -4.64 -29.79
C GLY A 94 28.87 -5.74 -29.08
N ILE A 95 28.19 -6.78 -28.57
CA ILE A 95 28.85 -7.92 -27.91
C ILE A 95 29.17 -8.97 -28.97
N GLN A 96 30.45 -9.10 -29.28
CA GLN A 96 30.94 -10.05 -30.28
C GLN A 96 31.95 -11.03 -29.68
N THR A 97 32.60 -10.66 -28.58
CA THR A 97 33.64 -11.42 -27.89
C THR A 97 33.32 -11.58 -26.39
N GLU A 98 34.08 -12.44 -25.73
CA GLU A 98 34.00 -12.58 -24.26
C GLU A 98 34.52 -11.31 -23.54
N GLU A 99 35.44 -10.59 -24.14
CA GLU A 99 35.95 -9.31 -23.63
C GLU A 99 34.87 -8.24 -23.67
N ASP A 100 34.08 -8.16 -24.74
CA ASP A 100 32.93 -7.26 -24.84
C ASP A 100 31.88 -7.59 -23.77
N ALA A 101 31.63 -8.88 -23.54
CA ALA A 101 30.68 -9.33 -22.51
C ALA A 101 31.13 -8.97 -21.09
N LYS A 102 32.44 -9.07 -20.81
CA LYS A 102 33.02 -8.63 -19.52
C LYS A 102 32.93 -7.12 -19.35
N ALA A 103 33.22 -6.35 -20.40
CA ALA A 103 33.10 -4.90 -20.37
C ALA A 103 31.65 -4.45 -20.12
N GLU A 104 30.69 -5.09 -20.79
CA GLU A 104 29.28 -4.81 -20.58
C GLU A 104 28.81 -5.22 -19.17
N THR A 105 29.31 -6.35 -18.64
CA THR A 105 29.00 -6.76 -17.24
C THR A 105 29.50 -5.72 -16.23
N ALA A 106 30.71 -5.20 -16.42
CA ALA A 106 31.28 -4.15 -15.57
C ALA A 106 30.45 -2.86 -15.64
N ARG A 107 30.02 -2.46 -16.83
CA ARG A 107 29.14 -1.30 -17.05
C ARG A 107 27.79 -1.47 -16.37
N ILE A 108 27.15 -2.64 -16.51
CA ILE A 108 25.90 -2.96 -15.83
C ILE A 108 26.06 -2.78 -14.31
N LEU A 109 27.17 -3.24 -13.74
CA LEU A 109 27.42 -3.11 -12.31
C LEU A 109 27.48 -1.64 -11.85
N GLU A 110 28.11 -0.76 -12.63
CA GLU A 110 28.15 0.69 -12.36
C GLU A 110 26.76 1.32 -12.44
N GLU A 111 25.97 0.96 -13.45
CA GLU A 111 24.57 1.42 -13.60
C GLU A 111 23.69 0.96 -12.43
N LEU A 112 23.83 -0.29 -11.97
CA LEU A 112 23.09 -0.81 -10.83
C LEU A 112 23.48 -0.12 -9.51
N ASN A 113 24.76 0.24 -9.33
CA ASN A 113 25.19 1.03 -8.18
C ASN A 113 24.58 2.43 -8.21
N THR A 114 24.51 3.06 -9.37
CA THR A 114 23.84 4.36 -9.56
C THR A 114 22.34 4.26 -9.28
N LEU A 115 21.66 3.23 -9.79
CA LEU A 115 20.25 2.98 -9.51
C LEU A 115 19.99 2.78 -8.01
N ARG A 116 20.84 2.00 -7.33
CA ARG A 116 20.74 1.78 -5.90
C ARG A 116 20.90 3.06 -5.10
N ALA A 117 21.83 3.92 -5.49
CA ALA A 117 22.06 5.20 -4.81
C ALA A 117 20.90 6.20 -5.00
N SER A 118 20.17 6.12 -6.11
CA SER A 118 19.02 6.97 -6.42
C SER A 118 17.68 6.41 -5.94
N ALA A 119 17.65 5.14 -5.47
CA ALA A 119 16.43 4.51 -5.00
C ALA A 119 16.01 5.05 -3.62
N ASP A 120 14.76 5.48 -3.51
CA ASP A 120 14.10 5.89 -2.25
C ASP A 120 13.29 4.74 -1.60
N PHE A 121 13.53 3.52 -2.06
CA PHE A 121 12.94 2.29 -1.56
C PHE A 121 14.03 1.21 -1.36
N PRO A 122 13.81 0.23 -0.47
CA PRO A 122 14.82 -0.79 -0.23
C PRO A 122 14.97 -1.73 -1.43
N VAL A 123 16.17 -1.78 -2.03
CA VAL A 123 16.51 -2.64 -3.15
C VAL A 123 17.89 -3.26 -2.95
N GLU A 124 18.00 -4.55 -3.28
CA GLU A 124 19.23 -5.32 -3.29
C GLU A 124 19.47 -5.86 -4.70
N PHE A 125 20.58 -5.46 -5.34
CA PHE A 125 21.01 -6.07 -6.59
C PHE A 125 21.93 -7.25 -6.29
N LEU A 126 21.52 -8.43 -6.72
CA LEU A 126 22.31 -9.65 -6.63
C LEU A 126 23.44 -9.63 -7.68
N PRO A 127 24.46 -10.49 -7.56
CA PRO A 127 25.56 -10.52 -8.53
C PRO A 127 25.06 -10.65 -9.97
N VAL A 128 25.66 -9.88 -10.89
CA VAL A 128 25.36 -9.97 -12.33
C VAL A 128 25.80 -11.32 -12.86
N THR A 129 24.97 -11.99 -13.64
CA THR A 129 25.32 -13.23 -14.33
C THR A 129 25.21 -13.03 -15.84
N ALA A 130 26.29 -13.29 -16.55
CA ALA A 130 26.33 -13.28 -18.00
C ALA A 130 26.05 -14.70 -18.53
N ILE A 131 25.12 -14.85 -19.46
CA ILE A 131 24.61 -16.13 -19.95
C ILE A 131 24.67 -16.16 -21.49
N ARG A 132 25.32 -17.17 -21.99
CA ARG A 132 25.44 -17.49 -23.41
C ARG A 132 24.76 -18.82 -23.76
N ASP A 133 24.69 -19.72 -22.78
CA ASP A 133 24.07 -21.04 -22.89
C ASP A 133 22.99 -21.16 -21.83
N PRO A 134 21.79 -21.68 -22.17
CA PRO A 134 20.70 -21.89 -21.22
C PRO A 134 21.06 -22.70 -19.97
N LYS A 135 21.97 -23.67 -20.10
CA LYS A 135 22.44 -24.46 -18.95
C LYS A 135 23.11 -23.62 -17.86
N GLN A 136 23.66 -22.44 -18.22
CA GLN A 136 24.25 -21.52 -17.26
C GLN A 136 23.21 -20.86 -16.36
N LEU A 137 21.94 -20.88 -16.78
CA LEU A 137 20.84 -20.35 -15.96
C LEU A 137 20.58 -21.23 -14.73
N GLU A 138 20.69 -22.56 -14.87
CA GLU A 138 20.47 -23.51 -13.79
C GLU A 138 21.43 -23.31 -12.60
N GLY A 139 22.65 -22.85 -12.90
CA GLY A 139 23.69 -22.55 -11.90
C GLY A 139 23.80 -21.07 -11.53
N ALA A 140 22.91 -20.20 -12.01
CA ALA A 140 23.02 -18.76 -11.79
C ALA A 140 22.83 -18.39 -10.31
N ALA A 141 23.93 -18.02 -9.64
CA ALA A 141 23.93 -17.69 -8.22
C ALA A 141 22.91 -16.60 -7.88
N GLY A 142 22.07 -16.86 -6.87
CA GLY A 142 21.05 -15.93 -6.38
C GLY A 142 19.77 -15.85 -7.23
N LEU A 143 19.65 -16.60 -8.35
CA LEU A 143 18.43 -16.57 -9.15
C LEU A 143 17.23 -17.15 -8.37
N ALA A 144 17.43 -18.22 -7.61
CA ALA A 144 16.38 -18.81 -6.78
C ALA A 144 15.85 -17.83 -5.73
N ASP A 145 16.73 -17.04 -5.14
CA ASP A 145 16.43 -16.09 -4.07
C ASP A 145 15.90 -14.72 -4.57
N ALA A 146 15.93 -14.48 -5.87
CA ALA A 146 15.48 -13.22 -6.44
C ALA A 146 13.96 -13.10 -6.43
N ASP A 147 13.48 -11.88 -6.23
CA ASP A 147 12.06 -11.53 -6.38
C ASP A 147 11.72 -11.19 -7.83
N THR A 148 12.66 -10.56 -8.53
CA THR A 148 12.52 -10.17 -9.94
C THR A 148 13.84 -10.30 -10.69
N VAL A 149 13.76 -10.41 -12.02
CA VAL A 149 14.89 -10.45 -12.92
C VAL A 149 14.95 -9.15 -13.73
N LEU A 150 16.12 -8.50 -13.74
CA LEU A 150 16.43 -7.42 -14.68
C LEU A 150 17.30 -8.00 -15.79
N LEU A 151 16.69 -8.19 -16.94
CA LEU A 151 17.33 -8.86 -18.07
C LEU A 151 17.89 -7.83 -19.05
N TYR A 152 19.21 -7.77 -19.14
CA TYR A 152 19.94 -7.03 -20.18
C TYR A 152 20.02 -7.92 -21.42
N ALA A 153 19.09 -7.69 -22.34
CA ALA A 153 18.90 -8.54 -23.51
C ALA A 153 19.80 -8.09 -24.67
N ALA A 154 21.07 -8.48 -24.66
CA ALA A 154 22.04 -8.10 -25.70
C ALA A 154 22.15 -9.10 -26.85
N GLY A 155 21.68 -10.31 -26.69
CA GLY A 155 21.73 -11.39 -27.68
C GLY A 155 21.50 -12.74 -27.02
N GLY A 156 21.87 -13.81 -27.68
CA GLY A 156 21.76 -15.17 -27.14
C GLY A 156 20.46 -15.88 -27.48
N PRO A 157 20.27 -17.11 -26.97
CA PRO A 157 19.17 -17.96 -27.37
C PRO A 157 17.84 -17.48 -26.76
N SER A 158 16.80 -17.40 -27.57
CA SER A 158 15.47 -16.90 -27.17
C SER A 158 14.80 -17.69 -26.06
N HIS A 159 15.05 -18.98 -25.95
CA HIS A 159 14.45 -19.81 -24.92
C HIS A 159 14.94 -19.51 -23.49
N VAL A 160 16.09 -18.85 -23.30
CA VAL A 160 16.50 -18.34 -21.98
C VAL A 160 15.47 -17.36 -21.43
N PHE A 161 14.90 -16.50 -22.26
CA PHE A 161 13.87 -15.55 -21.86
C PHE A 161 12.60 -16.28 -21.38
N GLN A 162 12.22 -17.34 -22.06
CA GLN A 162 11.07 -18.15 -21.65
C GLN A 162 11.34 -18.87 -20.33
N GLN A 163 12.50 -19.48 -20.18
CA GLN A 163 12.88 -20.15 -18.93
C GLN A 163 12.86 -19.21 -17.71
N LEU A 164 13.26 -17.95 -17.89
CA LEU A 164 13.20 -16.94 -16.82
C LEU A 164 11.74 -16.61 -16.44
N ARG A 165 10.85 -16.47 -17.42
CA ARG A 165 9.41 -16.23 -17.17
C ARG A 165 8.73 -17.44 -16.52
N ASP A 166 9.08 -18.64 -16.95
CA ASP A 166 8.46 -19.89 -16.47
C ASP A 166 8.80 -20.18 -14.99
N GLN A 167 9.78 -19.48 -14.42
CA GLN A 167 10.09 -19.51 -12.99
C GLN A 167 9.07 -18.74 -12.11
N GLY A 168 8.07 -18.13 -12.71
CA GLY A 168 7.04 -17.37 -11.99
C GLY A 168 7.52 -16.05 -11.38
N LYS A 169 8.69 -15.57 -11.82
CA LYS A 169 9.26 -14.28 -11.39
C LYS A 169 8.88 -13.18 -12.38
N ASP A 170 8.74 -11.96 -11.86
CA ASP A 170 8.65 -10.78 -12.72
C ASP A 170 9.95 -10.59 -13.48
N VAL A 171 9.86 -10.24 -14.77
CA VAL A 171 11.03 -9.99 -15.62
C VAL A 171 10.89 -8.62 -16.28
N ILE A 172 11.87 -7.75 -16.05
CA ILE A 172 12.01 -6.48 -16.75
C ILE A 172 13.07 -6.66 -17.83
N TYR A 173 12.71 -6.42 -19.09
CA TYR A 173 13.61 -6.45 -20.22
C TYR A 173 14.23 -5.07 -20.43
N PHE A 174 15.54 -4.98 -20.29
CA PHE A 174 16.28 -3.79 -20.65
C PHE A 174 17.04 -4.02 -21.96
N VAL A 175 16.73 -3.22 -22.95
CA VAL A 175 17.35 -3.27 -24.29
C VAL A 175 18.10 -1.98 -24.57
N ARG A 176 19.31 -2.09 -25.07
CA ARG A 176 20.11 -0.93 -25.46
C ARG A 176 19.86 -0.57 -26.93
N HIS A 177 19.71 0.74 -27.15
CA HIS A 177 19.69 1.37 -28.46
C HIS A 177 20.81 2.40 -28.56
N LYS A 178 20.66 3.57 -27.93
CA LYS A 178 21.67 4.64 -27.93
C LYS A 178 22.54 4.66 -26.67
N SER A 179 22.13 3.98 -25.63
CA SER A 179 22.85 3.94 -24.36
C SER A 179 24.08 3.02 -24.37
N GLY A 180 24.34 2.31 -25.43
CA GLY A 180 25.45 1.37 -25.54
C GLY A 180 25.43 0.60 -26.83
N PRO A 181 26.11 -0.57 -26.90
CA PRO A 181 26.05 -1.40 -28.09
C PRO A 181 24.60 -1.80 -28.35
N VAL A 182 24.10 -1.47 -29.55
CA VAL A 182 22.75 -1.87 -29.98
C VAL A 182 22.61 -3.38 -29.84
N SER A 183 21.50 -3.80 -29.28
CA SER A 183 21.18 -5.21 -29.09
C SER A 183 20.22 -5.70 -30.18
N LEU A 184 20.42 -6.92 -30.68
CA LEU A 184 19.49 -7.56 -31.63
C LEU A 184 18.05 -7.58 -31.07
N TRP A 185 17.87 -7.73 -29.77
CA TRP A 185 16.55 -7.76 -29.14
C TRP A 185 15.81 -6.44 -29.19
N TYR A 186 16.47 -5.33 -29.44
CA TYR A 186 15.82 -4.07 -29.72
C TYR A 186 14.87 -4.14 -30.93
N GLU A 187 15.28 -4.88 -31.98
CA GLU A 187 14.45 -5.08 -33.18
C GLU A 187 13.40 -6.18 -33.01
N ILE A 188 13.78 -7.29 -32.37
CA ILE A 188 12.99 -8.52 -32.44
C ILE A 188 12.18 -8.84 -31.18
N VAL A 189 12.28 -8.02 -30.11
CA VAL A 189 11.51 -8.26 -28.87
C VAL A 189 9.99 -8.25 -29.12
N SER A 190 9.50 -7.32 -29.93
CA SER A 190 8.07 -7.24 -30.25
C SER A 190 7.59 -8.44 -31.08
N PRO A 191 8.14 -8.73 -32.27
CA PRO A 191 7.60 -9.81 -33.10
C PRO A 191 7.83 -11.21 -32.50
N ILE A 192 8.93 -11.42 -31.77
CA ILE A 192 9.26 -12.75 -31.26
C ILE A 192 8.74 -12.93 -29.82
N GLN A 193 9.12 -12.06 -28.87
CA GLN A 193 8.83 -12.29 -27.45
C GLN A 193 7.41 -11.91 -27.05
N LEU A 194 6.86 -10.85 -27.62
CA LEU A 194 5.50 -10.41 -27.29
C LEU A 194 4.45 -11.10 -28.13
N ARG A 195 4.74 -11.39 -29.41
CA ARG A 195 3.74 -11.84 -30.39
C ARG A 195 3.97 -13.24 -30.97
N GLY A 196 5.15 -13.87 -30.74
CA GLY A 196 5.42 -15.22 -31.21
C GLY A 196 5.20 -15.37 -32.73
N HIS A 197 5.59 -14.36 -33.52
CA HIS A 197 5.37 -14.27 -34.97
C HIS A 197 3.88 -14.24 -35.38
N SER A 198 3.01 -13.71 -34.54
CA SER A 198 1.58 -13.48 -34.81
C SER A 198 1.18 -12.02 -34.58
N ASP A 199 -0.04 -11.64 -34.94
CA ASP A 199 -0.58 -10.31 -34.65
C ASP A 199 -1.13 -10.20 -33.21
N GLU A 200 -1.26 -11.31 -32.50
CA GLU A 200 -1.81 -11.39 -31.17
C GLU A 200 -0.70 -11.54 -30.10
N ARG A 201 -1.01 -11.08 -28.89
CA ARG A 201 -0.13 -11.26 -27.74
C ARG A 201 -0.15 -12.72 -27.29
N VAL A 202 1.02 -13.35 -27.22
CA VAL A 202 1.15 -14.79 -26.87
C VAL A 202 1.53 -15.05 -25.42
N THR A 203 1.90 -14.02 -24.64
CA THR A 203 2.31 -14.18 -23.25
C THR A 203 1.33 -13.51 -22.29
N LYS A 204 0.94 -14.22 -21.22
CA LYS A 204 0.02 -13.69 -20.20
C LYS A 204 0.71 -12.81 -19.14
N ASN A 205 1.96 -13.12 -18.80
CA ASN A 205 2.69 -12.52 -17.67
C ASN A 205 3.81 -11.58 -18.10
N PHE A 206 3.86 -11.21 -19.39
CA PHE A 206 4.87 -10.32 -19.94
C PHE A 206 4.24 -9.54 -21.10
N ASP A 207 4.39 -8.21 -21.08
CA ASP A 207 3.89 -7.35 -22.14
C ASP A 207 4.80 -6.13 -22.40
N GLU A 208 4.29 -5.20 -23.17
CA GLU A 208 5.01 -4.00 -23.59
C GLU A 208 5.46 -3.13 -22.41
N GLN A 209 4.77 -3.18 -21.27
CA GLN A 209 5.15 -2.44 -20.06
C GLN A 209 6.39 -3.01 -19.39
N ASP A 210 6.73 -4.27 -19.65
CA ASP A 210 7.91 -4.93 -19.09
C ASP A 210 9.17 -4.68 -19.91
N VAL A 211 9.08 -4.00 -21.06
CA VAL A 211 10.22 -3.65 -21.93
C VAL A 211 10.65 -2.22 -21.68
N VAL A 212 11.94 -2.04 -21.43
CA VAL A 212 12.58 -0.73 -21.24
C VAL A 212 13.70 -0.56 -22.25
N VAL A 213 13.75 0.58 -22.92
CA VAL A 213 14.82 0.94 -23.87
C VAL A 213 15.62 2.09 -23.29
N ASP A 214 16.91 1.90 -23.10
CA ASP A 214 17.95 2.89 -22.70
C ASP A 214 17.71 3.63 -21.36
N ASN A 215 16.49 3.75 -20.88
CA ASN A 215 16.14 4.63 -19.77
C ASN A 215 16.14 3.89 -18.42
N LEU A 216 17.19 4.08 -17.63
CA LEU A 216 17.28 3.49 -16.28
C LEU A 216 16.25 4.04 -15.28
N GLY A 217 15.75 5.27 -15.47
CA GLY A 217 14.64 5.81 -14.67
C GLY A 217 13.35 5.01 -14.86
N GLU A 218 13.12 4.51 -16.07
CA GLU A 218 12.01 3.61 -16.38
C GLU A 218 12.16 2.22 -15.71
N VAL A 219 13.39 1.77 -15.47
CA VAL A 219 13.66 0.58 -14.65
C VAL A 219 13.35 0.88 -13.18
N LEU A 220 13.79 2.03 -12.68
CA LEU A 220 13.71 2.39 -11.26
C LEU A 220 12.28 2.40 -10.74
N TRP A 221 11.36 3.07 -11.44
CA TRP A 221 9.96 3.14 -10.99
C TRP A 221 9.28 1.75 -11.05
N ARG A 222 9.63 0.88 -12.02
CA ARG A 222 9.12 -0.50 -12.06
C ARG A 222 9.60 -1.32 -10.87
N LEU A 223 10.86 -1.17 -10.50
CA LEU A 223 11.40 -1.81 -9.28
C LEU A 223 10.72 -1.28 -8.02
N ARG A 224 10.41 0.03 -7.94
CA ARG A 224 9.61 0.60 -6.84
C ARG A 224 8.23 -0.04 -6.77
N ALA A 225 7.54 -0.19 -7.89
CA ALA A 225 6.23 -0.84 -7.97
C ALA A 225 6.29 -2.29 -7.46
N LEU A 226 7.29 -3.05 -7.91
CA LEU A 226 7.49 -4.45 -7.48
C LEU A 226 7.87 -4.54 -6.00
N CYS A 227 8.69 -3.61 -5.49
CA CYS A 227 9.02 -3.53 -4.07
C CYS A 227 7.76 -3.27 -3.22
N GLY A 228 6.92 -2.33 -3.64
CA GLY A 228 5.64 -2.03 -3.00
C GLY A 228 4.71 -3.24 -3.00
N LEU A 229 4.54 -3.88 -4.15
CA LEU A 229 3.71 -5.07 -4.27
C LEU A 229 4.22 -6.22 -3.40
N ARG A 230 5.53 -6.49 -3.41
CA ARG A 230 6.14 -7.54 -2.58
C ARG A 230 5.90 -7.33 -1.09
N ASN A 231 6.00 -6.09 -0.62
CA ASN A 231 5.73 -5.75 0.79
C ASN A 231 4.24 -5.75 1.13
N THR A 232 3.37 -5.73 0.12
CA THR A 232 1.91 -5.82 0.28
C THR A 232 1.42 -7.27 0.25
N MET A 233 1.95 -8.08 -0.67
CA MET A 233 1.56 -9.47 -0.80
C MET A 233 1.88 -10.26 0.47
N SER A 234 0.86 -10.98 0.98
CA SER A 234 0.97 -11.78 2.21
C SER A 234 1.36 -10.98 3.46
N SER A 235 1.18 -9.64 3.43
CA SER A 235 1.40 -8.84 4.62
C SER A 235 0.32 -9.11 5.66
N ARG A 236 0.70 -8.98 6.93
CA ARG A 236 -0.22 -9.11 8.06
C ARG A 236 -0.78 -7.75 8.44
N ILE A 237 -2.04 -7.74 8.86
CA ILE A 237 -2.73 -6.56 9.40
C ILE A 237 -3.52 -6.96 10.64
N VAL A 238 -3.43 -6.14 11.68
CA VAL A 238 -4.30 -6.24 12.85
C VAL A 238 -5.62 -5.52 12.57
N ALA A 239 -6.74 -6.18 12.83
CA ALA A 239 -8.09 -5.63 12.73
C ALA A 239 -8.74 -5.61 14.13
N ILE A 240 -8.76 -4.45 14.78
CA ILE A 240 -9.44 -4.25 16.06
C ILE A 240 -10.95 -4.34 15.84
N GLY A 241 -11.63 -5.21 16.58
CA GLY A 241 -13.06 -5.44 16.40
C GLY A 241 -13.41 -6.26 15.17
N GLY A 242 -12.39 -6.73 14.40
CA GLY A 242 -12.54 -7.57 13.22
C GLY A 242 -12.50 -6.81 11.91
N ALA A 243 -12.41 -7.60 10.84
CA ALA A 243 -12.42 -7.11 9.47
C ALA A 243 -13.84 -6.84 8.99
N SER A 244 -14.03 -5.72 8.29
CA SER A 244 -15.30 -5.29 7.71
C SER A 244 -15.08 -4.90 6.24
N GLY A 245 -16.14 -4.64 5.54
CA GLY A 245 -16.13 -4.08 4.17
C GLY A 245 -17.14 -2.97 4.03
N TRP A 246 -17.49 -2.36 5.15
CA TRP A 246 -18.51 -1.32 5.21
C TRP A 246 -19.81 -1.80 4.53
N ALA A 247 -20.11 -1.34 3.32
CA ALA A 247 -21.26 -1.80 2.54
C ALA A 247 -21.04 -3.12 1.77
N HIS A 248 -19.83 -3.72 1.84
CA HIS A 248 -19.50 -4.94 1.08
C HIS A 248 -18.92 -6.04 1.98
N PRO A 249 -19.74 -6.93 2.55
CA PRO A 249 -19.31 -7.92 3.55
C PRO A 249 -18.20 -8.88 3.09
N ARG A 250 -18.05 -9.09 1.77
CA ARG A 250 -17.00 -9.95 1.19
C ARG A 250 -15.65 -9.25 0.98
N ALA A 251 -15.52 -7.96 1.31
CA ALA A 251 -14.28 -7.24 1.08
C ALA A 251 -13.05 -7.86 1.78
N PRO A 252 -13.13 -8.37 3.03
CA PRO A 252 -12.00 -9.04 3.67
C PRO A 252 -11.55 -10.31 2.91
N GLU A 253 -12.49 -11.12 2.41
CA GLU A 253 -12.19 -12.31 1.60
C GLU A 253 -11.53 -11.94 0.28
N LEU A 254 -12.03 -10.90 -0.41
CA LEU A 254 -11.44 -10.40 -1.64
C LEU A 254 -10.01 -9.86 -1.41
N ALA A 255 -9.76 -9.20 -0.30
CA ALA A 255 -8.44 -8.75 0.09
C ALA A 255 -7.47 -9.93 0.31
N LYS A 256 -7.94 -11.00 0.97
CA LYS A 256 -7.19 -12.26 1.11
C LYS A 256 -6.96 -12.95 -0.25
N GLU A 257 -7.96 -12.97 -1.12
CA GLU A 257 -7.85 -13.59 -2.45
C GLU A 257 -6.84 -12.85 -3.34
N ARG A 258 -6.91 -11.51 -3.41
CA ARG A 258 -6.09 -10.68 -4.30
C ARG A 258 -4.67 -10.46 -3.79
N PHE A 259 -4.54 -10.06 -2.52
CA PHE A 259 -3.27 -9.66 -1.92
C PHE A 259 -2.70 -10.68 -0.93
N LYS A 260 -3.42 -11.79 -0.68
CA LYS A 260 -3.03 -12.82 0.31
C LYS A 260 -2.85 -12.24 1.71
N LEU A 261 -3.61 -11.20 2.08
CA LEU A 261 -3.48 -10.55 3.38
C LEU A 261 -3.76 -11.54 4.52
N ASP A 262 -2.92 -11.50 5.55
CA ASP A 262 -3.09 -12.23 6.81
C ASP A 262 -3.75 -11.29 7.84
N ILE A 263 -5.07 -11.43 8.04
CA ILE A 263 -5.86 -10.54 8.88
C ILE A 263 -5.97 -11.16 10.29
N GLN A 264 -5.40 -10.49 11.28
CA GLN A 264 -5.42 -10.90 12.70
C GLN A 264 -6.41 -10.03 13.48
N THR A 265 -7.42 -10.64 14.06
CA THR A 265 -8.44 -9.91 14.81
C THR A 265 -8.08 -9.78 16.29
N VAL A 266 -8.17 -8.57 16.84
CA VAL A 266 -8.22 -8.30 18.28
C VAL A 266 -9.69 -8.08 18.65
N SER A 267 -10.21 -8.91 19.56
CA SER A 267 -11.57 -8.73 20.02
C SER A 267 -11.70 -7.51 20.94
N TYR A 268 -12.89 -6.93 21.04
CA TYR A 268 -13.13 -5.82 21.99
C TYR A 268 -12.93 -6.22 23.46
N PRO A 269 -13.32 -7.43 23.92
CA PRO A 269 -12.95 -7.88 25.26
C PRO A 269 -11.44 -7.92 25.50
N ASP A 270 -10.63 -8.43 24.55
CA ASP A 270 -9.18 -8.44 24.67
C ASP A 270 -8.61 -7.02 24.73
N LEU A 271 -9.09 -6.12 23.87
CA LEU A 271 -8.68 -4.72 23.89
C LEU A 271 -9.06 -4.03 25.22
N ALA A 272 -10.24 -4.30 25.76
CA ALA A 272 -10.68 -3.73 27.03
C ALA A 272 -9.77 -4.13 28.19
N GLU A 273 -9.37 -5.40 28.27
CA GLU A 273 -8.41 -5.86 29.28
C GLU A 273 -7.02 -5.24 29.10
N MET A 274 -6.56 -5.05 27.84
CA MET A 274 -5.31 -4.34 27.56
C MET A 274 -5.37 -2.88 28.00
N ILE A 275 -6.45 -2.17 27.70
CA ILE A 275 -6.64 -0.77 28.12
C ILE A 275 -6.67 -0.65 29.65
N LYS A 276 -7.41 -1.53 30.32
CA LYS A 276 -7.48 -1.56 31.77
C LYS A 276 -6.11 -1.80 32.41
N ALA A 277 -5.34 -2.76 31.89
CA ALA A 277 -4.00 -3.06 32.37
C ALA A 277 -3.02 -1.91 32.10
N ALA A 278 -3.06 -1.30 30.93
CA ALA A 278 -2.24 -0.14 30.58
C ALA A 278 -2.55 1.09 31.45
N ARG A 279 -3.80 1.31 31.81
CA ARG A 279 -4.19 2.38 32.75
C ARG A 279 -3.70 2.14 34.19
N ALA A 280 -3.53 0.89 34.58
CA ALA A 280 -2.97 0.52 35.88
C ALA A 280 -1.44 0.58 35.91
N ASP A 281 -0.79 0.60 34.75
CA ASP A 281 0.65 0.69 34.57
C ASP A 281 1.10 2.16 34.64
N GLN A 282 1.72 2.55 35.77
CA GLN A 282 2.19 3.92 36.00
C GLN A 282 3.23 4.36 34.97
N ALA A 283 4.08 3.45 34.49
CA ALA A 283 5.08 3.77 33.47
C ALA A 283 4.44 4.06 32.12
N ALA A 284 3.46 3.26 31.73
CA ALA A 284 2.69 3.49 30.49
C ALA A 284 1.91 4.81 30.52
N VAL A 285 1.29 5.13 31.66
CA VAL A 285 0.56 6.40 31.83
C VAL A 285 1.53 7.58 31.78
N ALA A 286 2.68 7.51 32.49
CA ALA A 286 3.68 8.58 32.46
C ALA A 286 4.24 8.80 31.05
N LEU A 287 4.55 7.74 30.31
CA LEU A 287 4.98 7.83 28.93
C LEU A 287 3.89 8.44 28.02
N ALA A 288 2.62 8.11 28.24
CA ALA A 288 1.51 8.71 27.48
C ALA A 288 1.43 10.23 27.72
N GLN A 289 1.59 10.68 28.96
CA GLN A 289 1.61 12.10 29.33
C GLN A 289 2.81 12.83 28.72
N GLU A 290 4.00 12.26 28.82
CA GLU A 290 5.21 12.82 28.20
C GLU A 290 5.04 12.98 26.67
N ARG A 291 4.51 11.95 26.02
CA ARG A 291 4.25 11.98 24.59
C ARG A 291 3.18 13.00 24.19
N ALA A 292 2.13 13.14 24.99
CA ALA A 292 1.10 14.15 24.76
C ALA A 292 1.69 15.55 24.83
N GLU A 293 2.51 15.85 25.86
CA GLU A 293 3.21 17.13 25.97
C GLU A 293 4.19 17.37 24.80
N ALA A 294 4.96 16.35 24.42
CA ALA A 294 5.89 16.44 23.29
C ALA A 294 5.15 16.69 21.96
N TYR A 295 4.05 16.00 21.74
CA TYR A 295 3.22 16.18 20.54
C TYR A 295 2.63 17.59 20.45
N LEU A 296 2.13 18.14 21.56
CA LEU A 296 1.57 19.49 21.59
C LEU A 296 2.63 20.60 21.43
N LYS A 297 3.92 20.28 21.66
CA LYS A 297 5.05 21.18 21.40
C LYS A 297 5.54 21.15 19.95
N LEU A 298 5.01 20.26 19.10
CA LEU A 298 5.38 20.23 17.68
C LEU A 298 5.00 21.55 16.98
N PRO A 299 5.77 21.99 15.97
CA PRO A 299 5.51 23.25 15.29
C PRO A 299 4.08 23.36 14.75
N GLY A 300 3.43 24.50 14.96
CA GLY A 300 2.09 24.76 14.45
C GLY A 300 0.98 23.93 15.10
N THR A 301 1.20 23.38 16.28
CA THR A 301 0.18 22.61 17.01
C THR A 301 -0.60 23.52 17.97
N THR A 302 -1.94 23.43 17.91
CA THR A 302 -2.84 24.06 18.89
C THR A 302 -3.74 23.02 19.53
N LEU A 303 -4.02 23.17 20.82
CA LEU A 303 -4.93 22.30 21.57
C LEU A 303 -6.29 22.98 21.70
N GLU A 304 -7.34 22.38 21.15
CA GLU A 304 -8.72 22.84 21.16
C GLU A 304 -9.68 21.75 21.68
N THR A 305 -9.15 20.84 22.48
CA THR A 305 -9.91 19.81 23.21
C THR A 305 -9.28 19.62 24.60
N ASP A 306 -9.79 18.69 25.40
CA ASP A 306 -9.21 18.39 26.72
C ASP A 306 -7.85 17.67 26.55
N LEU A 307 -6.84 18.12 27.30
CA LEU A 307 -5.52 17.45 27.37
C LEU A 307 -5.65 15.96 27.70
N LYS A 308 -6.62 15.61 28.55
CA LYS A 308 -6.85 14.21 28.95
C LYS A 308 -7.17 13.30 27.77
N PHE A 309 -7.88 13.81 26.77
CA PHE A 309 -8.15 13.05 25.55
C PHE A 309 -6.89 12.79 24.74
N VAL A 310 -5.96 13.74 24.71
CA VAL A 310 -4.64 13.57 24.05
C VAL A 310 -3.80 12.53 24.80
N GLU A 311 -3.74 12.59 26.14
CA GLU A 311 -3.05 11.58 26.96
C GLU A 311 -3.62 10.18 26.72
N ASN A 312 -4.95 10.04 26.72
CA ASN A 312 -5.62 8.76 26.45
C ASN A 312 -5.35 8.26 25.01
N ALA A 313 -5.27 9.15 24.03
CA ALA A 313 -4.88 8.78 22.65
C ALA A 313 -3.45 8.28 22.58
N MET A 314 -2.51 8.86 23.34
CA MET A 314 -1.12 8.40 23.40
C MET A 314 -1.00 7.07 24.17
N LEU A 315 -1.87 6.80 25.15
CA LEU A 315 -1.93 5.48 25.79
C LEU A 315 -2.47 4.42 24.83
N LEU A 316 -3.53 4.73 24.08
CA LEU A 316 -4.09 3.84 23.07
C LEU A 316 -3.07 3.54 21.95
N ASP A 317 -2.26 4.52 21.56
CA ASP A 317 -1.16 4.36 20.60
C ASP A 317 -0.12 3.31 21.08
N GLN A 318 0.24 3.33 22.36
CA GLN A 318 1.14 2.31 22.92
C GLN A 318 0.55 0.90 22.83
N ILE A 319 -0.74 0.77 23.12
CA ILE A 319 -1.46 -0.51 23.05
C ILE A 319 -1.49 -1.01 21.59
N PHE A 320 -1.81 -0.15 20.62
CA PHE A 320 -1.84 -0.52 19.21
C PHE A 320 -0.47 -0.93 18.69
N ARG A 321 0.60 -0.26 19.10
CA ARG A 321 1.98 -0.68 18.79
C ARG A 321 2.31 -2.04 19.41
N ALA A 322 1.88 -2.31 20.63
CA ALA A 322 2.12 -3.58 21.30
C ALA A 322 1.43 -4.75 20.57
N VAL A 323 0.17 -4.59 20.13
CA VAL A 323 -0.51 -5.64 19.37
C VAL A 323 0.10 -5.83 17.98
N MET A 324 0.52 -4.76 17.30
CA MET A 324 1.23 -4.88 16.02
C MET A 324 2.59 -5.57 16.16
N LYS A 325 3.32 -5.30 17.24
CA LYS A 325 4.58 -6.00 17.57
C LYS A 325 4.34 -7.50 17.78
N GLN A 326 3.31 -7.88 18.56
CA GLN A 326 2.95 -9.29 18.76
C GLN A 326 2.62 -9.97 17.45
N ALA A 327 1.89 -9.28 16.57
CA ALA A 327 1.52 -9.78 15.26
C ALA A 327 2.69 -9.75 14.24
N ASP A 328 3.84 -9.19 14.58
CA ASP A 328 4.96 -8.93 13.66
C ASP A 328 4.46 -8.26 12.37
N CYS A 329 3.78 -7.12 12.51
CA CYS A 329 3.20 -6.38 11.37
C CYS A 329 3.32 -4.87 11.53
N ARG A 330 3.04 -4.17 10.41
CA ARG A 330 3.10 -2.71 10.31
C ARG A 330 1.74 -2.08 10.09
N ALA A 331 0.69 -2.89 9.90
CA ALA A 331 -0.62 -2.41 9.50
C ALA A 331 -1.65 -2.71 10.59
N ILE A 332 -2.52 -1.74 10.85
CA ILE A 332 -3.65 -1.84 11.78
C ILE A 332 -4.86 -1.13 11.22
N THR A 333 -6.02 -1.66 11.51
CA THR A 333 -7.30 -1.00 11.25
C THR A 333 -8.23 -1.21 12.43
N ILE A 334 -9.24 -0.34 12.58
CA ILE A 334 -10.22 -0.44 13.67
C ILE A 334 -11.63 -0.42 13.13
N ASN A 335 -12.49 -1.24 13.69
CA ASN A 335 -13.91 -1.26 13.44
C ASN A 335 -14.66 -0.53 14.57
N GLU A 336 -15.87 0.01 14.31
CA GLU A 336 -16.77 0.64 15.29
C GLU A 336 -16.06 1.63 16.24
N CYS A 337 -15.20 2.51 15.71
CA CYS A 337 -14.40 3.42 16.51
C CYS A 337 -15.27 4.34 17.38
N MET A 338 -16.44 4.76 16.89
CA MET A 338 -17.35 5.67 17.59
C MET A 338 -18.21 4.96 18.64
N GLY A 339 -18.76 3.79 18.30
CA GLY A 339 -19.67 3.08 19.18
C GLY A 339 -18.97 2.33 20.31
N THR A 340 -17.80 1.77 20.05
CA THR A 340 -17.13 0.83 20.95
C THR A 340 -15.80 1.34 21.47
N ILE A 341 -14.90 1.82 20.59
CA ILE A 341 -13.55 2.25 21.02
C ILE A 341 -13.60 3.53 21.84
N MET A 342 -14.38 4.51 21.44
CA MET A 342 -14.45 5.80 22.09
C MET A 342 -14.84 5.71 23.59
N PRO A 343 -15.94 5.04 23.99
CA PRO A 343 -16.25 4.91 25.41
C PRO A 343 -15.25 4.04 26.17
N MET A 344 -14.63 3.05 25.52
CA MET A 344 -13.66 2.14 26.14
C MET A 344 -12.32 2.83 26.42
N SER A 345 -11.83 3.62 25.47
CA SER A 345 -10.54 4.32 25.57
C SER A 345 -10.64 5.71 26.21
N GLU A 346 -11.85 6.22 26.44
CA GLU A 346 -12.13 7.59 26.92
C GLU A 346 -11.45 8.66 26.03
N THR A 347 -11.40 8.40 24.73
CA THR A 347 -10.97 9.30 23.67
C THR A 347 -11.43 8.73 22.33
N THR A 348 -11.10 9.39 21.22
CA THR A 348 -11.25 8.82 19.87
C THR A 348 -9.93 8.24 19.38
N ALA A 349 -9.99 7.26 18.49
CA ALA A 349 -8.78 6.70 17.89
C ALA A 349 -8.14 7.60 16.80
N CYS A 350 -8.77 8.74 16.49
CA CYS A 350 -8.35 9.60 15.38
C CYS A 350 -6.90 10.07 15.50
N LEU A 351 -6.53 10.66 16.64
CA LEU A 351 -5.16 11.11 16.90
C LEU A 351 -4.19 9.92 16.99
N THR A 352 -4.61 8.80 17.57
CA THR A 352 -3.81 7.57 17.65
C THR A 352 -3.44 7.07 16.25
N LEU A 353 -4.38 6.96 15.32
CA LEU A 353 -4.12 6.50 13.95
C LEU A 353 -3.25 7.50 13.18
N SER A 354 -3.48 8.80 13.38
CA SER A 354 -2.65 9.86 12.80
C SER A 354 -1.18 9.72 13.24
N THR A 355 -0.91 9.59 14.54
CA THR A 355 0.45 9.45 15.09
C THR A 355 1.12 8.16 14.66
N LEU A 356 0.40 7.06 14.58
CA LEU A 356 0.93 5.79 14.05
C LEU A 356 1.39 5.93 12.60
N ASN A 357 0.60 6.58 11.74
CA ASN A 357 1.00 6.85 10.37
C ASN A 357 2.23 7.76 10.29
N ASP A 358 2.31 8.81 11.11
CA ASP A 358 3.45 9.71 11.19
C ASP A 358 4.76 9.00 11.58
N ASP A 359 4.65 7.92 12.33
CA ASP A 359 5.78 7.09 12.78
C ASP A 359 6.05 5.87 11.86
N GLY A 360 5.41 5.82 10.69
CA GLY A 360 5.70 4.85 9.64
C GLY A 360 4.93 3.54 9.73
N TYR A 361 3.92 3.44 10.61
CA TYR A 361 2.91 2.39 10.54
C TYR A 361 1.90 2.68 9.41
N MET A 362 1.03 1.74 9.12
CA MET A 362 -0.09 1.87 8.21
C MET A 362 -1.38 1.70 9.02
N ALA A 363 -1.94 2.82 9.48
CA ALA A 363 -3.07 2.82 10.39
C ALA A 363 -4.31 3.40 9.72
N PHE A 364 -5.40 2.62 9.67
CA PHE A 364 -6.62 2.94 8.95
C PHE A 364 -7.82 2.94 9.89
N CYS A 365 -8.79 3.80 9.62
CA CYS A 365 -10.07 3.80 10.31
C CYS A 365 -11.07 2.84 9.63
N GLU A 366 -12.17 2.55 10.34
CA GLU A 366 -13.39 1.88 9.88
C GLU A 366 -13.27 0.44 9.38
N SER A 367 -12.07 -0.15 9.42
CA SER A 367 -11.83 -1.54 9.01
C SER A 367 -12.39 -1.90 7.63
N ASP A 368 -12.47 -0.90 6.73
CA ASP A 368 -13.01 -1.10 5.39
C ASP A 368 -11.99 -1.76 4.45
N PHE A 369 -12.12 -3.07 4.28
CA PHE A 369 -11.25 -3.85 3.40
C PHE A 369 -11.52 -3.66 1.91
N VAL A 370 -12.46 -2.81 1.51
CA VAL A 370 -12.51 -2.30 0.13
C VAL A 370 -11.32 -1.38 -0.13
N VAL A 371 -11.03 -0.46 0.81
CA VAL A 371 -9.97 0.57 0.66
C VAL A 371 -8.65 0.22 1.33
N VAL A 372 -8.65 -0.47 2.47
CA VAL A 372 -7.44 -0.80 3.25
C VAL A 372 -6.32 -1.43 2.39
N PRO A 373 -6.58 -2.38 1.47
CA PRO A 373 -5.52 -2.91 0.60
C PRO A 373 -4.85 -1.86 -0.28
N SER A 374 -5.58 -0.82 -0.71
CA SER A 374 -5.02 0.27 -1.51
C SER A 374 -4.08 1.16 -0.68
N GLY A 375 -4.41 1.37 0.59
CA GLY A 375 -3.56 2.09 1.53
C GLY A 375 -2.25 1.34 1.81
N ILE A 376 -2.33 0.04 2.04
CA ILE A 376 -1.15 -0.81 2.24
C ILE A 376 -0.25 -0.77 0.99
N LEU A 377 -0.83 -0.91 -0.21
CA LEU A 377 -0.07 -0.89 -1.46
C LEU A 377 0.57 0.48 -1.71
N LEU A 378 -0.21 1.56 -1.60
CA LEU A 378 0.29 2.91 -1.85
C LEU A 378 1.38 3.30 -0.84
N SER A 379 1.19 3.02 0.46
CA SER A 379 2.20 3.27 1.48
C SER A 379 3.49 2.46 1.25
N ASN A 380 3.38 1.21 0.82
CA ASN A 380 4.55 0.39 0.48
C ASN A 380 5.27 0.84 -0.80
N ILE A 381 4.56 1.38 -1.80
CA ILE A 381 5.16 1.97 -3.00
C ILE A 381 5.84 3.30 -2.63
N ALA A 382 5.10 4.20 -1.98
CA ALA A 382 5.57 5.54 -1.67
C ALA A 382 6.63 5.59 -0.55
N GLY A 383 6.58 4.63 0.38
CA GLY A 383 7.41 4.65 1.60
C GLY A 383 7.01 5.75 2.58
N ARG A 384 5.77 6.20 2.53
CA ARG A 384 5.24 7.38 3.24
C ARG A 384 3.86 7.10 3.80
N PRO A 385 3.38 7.89 4.76
CA PRO A 385 2.00 7.87 5.21
C PRO A 385 1.01 8.08 4.06
N VAL A 386 -0.20 7.57 4.25
CA VAL A 386 -1.32 7.76 3.35
C VAL A 386 -2.54 8.18 4.16
N PHE A 387 -3.46 8.89 3.53
CA PHE A 387 -4.66 9.44 4.14
C PHE A 387 -5.90 8.72 3.59
N LEU A 388 -6.58 7.94 4.45
CA LEU A 388 -7.90 7.39 4.17
C LEU A 388 -8.91 8.52 4.30
N ASN A 389 -9.82 8.65 3.32
CA ASN A 389 -10.79 9.75 3.31
C ASN A 389 -12.05 9.41 2.54
N ASP A 390 -13.07 10.25 2.76
CA ASP A 390 -14.36 10.25 2.08
C ASP A 390 -14.37 11.36 1.04
N PRO A 391 -14.69 11.07 -0.22
CA PRO A 391 -14.88 12.08 -1.24
C PRO A 391 -16.25 12.75 -1.12
N THR A 392 -16.29 14.06 -1.30
CA THR A 392 -17.54 14.78 -1.59
C THR A 392 -17.95 14.61 -3.06
N TYR A 393 -19.01 15.25 -3.50
CA TYR A 393 -19.36 15.22 -4.92
C TYR A 393 -18.43 16.15 -5.73
N PRO A 394 -17.78 15.66 -6.82
CA PRO A 394 -16.87 16.49 -7.61
C PRO A 394 -17.62 17.57 -8.40
N HIS A 395 -17.11 18.80 -8.37
CA HIS A 395 -17.69 19.94 -9.07
C HIS A 395 -16.60 20.96 -9.44
N GLU A 396 -16.76 21.63 -10.56
CA GLU A 396 -15.87 22.72 -11.02
C GLU A 396 -14.38 22.35 -11.04
N GLY A 397 -14.05 21.07 -11.29
CA GLY A 397 -12.68 20.57 -11.29
C GLY A 397 -12.07 20.39 -9.88
N LEU A 398 -12.90 20.46 -8.84
CA LEU A 398 -12.52 20.29 -7.43
C LEU A 398 -13.30 19.15 -6.79
N ILE A 399 -12.70 18.56 -5.76
CA ILE A 399 -13.35 17.65 -4.83
C ILE A 399 -12.73 17.82 -3.44
N THR A 400 -13.58 17.87 -2.41
CA THR A 400 -13.13 17.85 -1.02
C THR A 400 -13.02 16.41 -0.56
N LEU A 401 -11.89 16.05 0.03
CA LEU A 401 -11.63 14.77 0.68
C LEU A 401 -11.57 15.02 2.18
N ALA A 402 -12.36 14.29 2.94
CA ALA A 402 -12.49 14.53 4.38
C ALA A 402 -12.41 13.23 5.18
N HIS A 403 -11.74 13.24 6.33
CA HIS A 403 -11.77 12.20 7.36
C HIS A 403 -11.23 12.75 8.68
N CYS A 404 -11.04 11.89 9.69
CA CYS A 404 -10.60 12.34 11.02
C CYS A 404 -9.21 11.83 11.42
N THR A 405 -8.44 11.24 10.51
CA THR A 405 -7.17 10.53 10.80
C THR A 405 -6.00 10.99 9.94
N GLY A 406 -6.01 12.24 9.49
CA GLY A 406 -4.97 12.82 8.64
C GLY A 406 -3.58 12.73 9.28
N PRO A 407 -2.58 12.14 8.62
CA PRO A 407 -1.20 12.19 9.06
C PRO A 407 -0.61 13.60 8.91
N ARG A 408 0.25 14.00 9.83
CA ARG A 408 0.97 15.28 9.74
C ARG A 408 2.25 15.22 8.93
N LYS A 409 2.79 14.01 8.71
CA LYS A 409 4.04 13.79 7.94
C LYS A 409 3.77 13.12 6.60
N MET A 410 2.83 13.65 5.82
CA MET A 410 2.44 13.06 4.53
C MET A 410 3.61 12.89 3.54
N ASP A 411 4.68 13.66 3.66
CA ASP A 411 5.92 13.49 2.88
C ASP A 411 6.96 12.57 3.57
N GLY A 412 6.62 12.02 4.74
CA GLY A 412 7.48 11.16 5.56
C GLY A 412 8.48 11.92 6.46
N GLN A 413 8.51 13.25 6.43
CA GLN A 413 9.52 14.06 7.13
C GLN A 413 8.95 15.31 7.80
N THR A 414 8.24 16.14 7.05
CA THR A 414 7.81 17.47 7.49
C THR A 414 6.53 17.37 8.31
N VAL A 415 6.57 17.86 9.56
CA VAL A 415 5.39 17.97 10.40
C VAL A 415 4.55 19.15 9.94
N GLU A 416 3.37 18.89 9.40
CA GLU A 416 2.41 19.94 9.01
C GLU A 416 1.67 20.49 10.24
N PRO A 417 1.27 21.76 10.26
CA PRO A 417 0.52 22.34 11.37
C PRO A 417 -0.78 21.59 11.61
N ALA A 418 -1.23 21.51 12.87
CA ALA A 418 -2.50 20.87 13.20
C ALA A 418 -3.18 21.51 14.41
N ARG A 419 -4.50 21.57 14.35
CA ARG A 419 -5.37 21.86 15.49
C ARG A 419 -5.87 20.54 16.04
N ILE A 420 -5.69 20.30 17.35
CA ILE A 420 -6.18 19.07 18.00
C ILE A 420 -7.51 19.39 18.64
N MET A 421 -8.56 18.86 18.04
CA MET A 421 -9.96 19.18 18.32
C MET A 421 -10.71 17.94 18.81
N THR A 422 -11.97 18.11 19.21
CA THR A 422 -12.90 16.99 19.36
C THR A 422 -13.24 16.39 17.99
N HIS A 423 -13.60 15.11 17.93
CA HIS A 423 -14.24 14.52 16.77
C HIS A 423 -15.54 15.25 16.44
N PHE A 424 -15.81 15.51 15.15
CA PHE A 424 -16.90 16.39 14.74
C PHE A 424 -18.28 15.92 15.22
N GLU A 425 -18.61 14.64 14.97
CA GLU A 425 -19.97 14.12 15.24
C GLU A 425 -20.24 13.86 16.72
N SER A 426 -19.21 13.71 17.55
CA SER A 426 -19.36 13.32 18.95
C SER A 426 -19.03 14.44 19.95
N ASP A 427 -18.40 15.54 19.51
CA ASP A 427 -17.81 16.56 20.39
C ASP A 427 -16.96 15.98 21.53
N TYR A 428 -16.27 14.84 21.25
CA TYR A 428 -15.52 14.07 22.22
C TYR A 428 -14.16 13.64 21.68
N GLY A 429 -13.20 13.37 22.56
CA GLY A 429 -11.90 12.79 22.22
C GLY A 429 -10.92 13.77 21.59
N ALA A 430 -9.93 13.23 20.90
CA ALA A 430 -8.88 13.98 20.22
C ALA A 430 -8.79 13.56 18.76
N ALA A 431 -9.04 14.51 17.85
CA ALA A 431 -8.92 14.36 16.40
C ALA A 431 -8.07 15.50 15.84
N PRO A 432 -7.09 15.23 14.97
CA PRO A 432 -6.35 16.29 14.31
C PRO A 432 -7.20 16.97 13.24
N LYS A 433 -6.96 18.25 13.01
CA LYS A 433 -7.25 19.00 11.80
C LYS A 433 -5.90 19.43 11.24
N VAL A 434 -5.39 18.67 10.32
CA VAL A 434 -4.07 18.92 9.70
C VAL A 434 -4.20 19.93 8.58
N GLU A 435 -3.30 20.92 8.56
CA GLU A 435 -3.19 21.89 7.48
C GLU A 435 -2.21 21.37 6.42
N MET A 436 -2.70 20.47 5.57
CA MET A 436 -1.92 19.87 4.51
C MET A 436 -1.49 20.92 3.47
N ARG A 437 -0.22 20.87 3.04
CA ARG A 437 0.39 21.90 2.21
C ARG A 437 -0.26 22.02 0.84
N LYS A 438 -0.63 23.24 0.47
CA LYS A 438 -1.09 23.59 -0.89
C LYS A 438 0.03 23.37 -1.91
N GLY A 439 -0.35 23.04 -3.13
CA GLY A 439 0.57 22.74 -4.24
C GLY A 439 1.15 21.32 -4.22
N GLN A 440 0.79 20.48 -3.24
CA GLN A 440 1.19 19.06 -3.24
C GLN A 440 0.41 18.31 -4.31
N ILE A 441 1.14 17.58 -5.16
CA ILE A 441 0.52 16.59 -6.05
C ILE A 441 0.18 15.36 -5.24
N THR A 442 -1.01 14.83 -5.46
CA THR A 442 -1.51 13.65 -4.77
C THR A 442 -1.92 12.57 -5.76
N THR A 443 -1.58 11.33 -5.42
CA THR A 443 -2.20 10.15 -6.03
C THR A 443 -3.39 9.74 -5.20
N ASN A 444 -4.56 9.66 -5.84
CA ASN A 444 -5.80 9.25 -5.20
C ASN A 444 -6.27 7.94 -5.81
N ILE A 445 -6.61 6.98 -4.97
CA ILE A 445 -7.06 5.64 -5.37
C ILE A 445 -8.49 5.45 -4.92
N LEU A 446 -9.34 5.05 -5.86
CA LEU A 446 -10.75 4.78 -5.70
C LEU A 446 -11.00 3.28 -5.94
N PRO A 447 -10.92 2.42 -4.91
CA PRO A 447 -11.11 0.98 -5.10
C PRO A 447 -12.58 0.64 -5.34
N GLY A 448 -12.82 -0.28 -6.28
CA GLY A 448 -14.15 -0.83 -6.49
C GLY A 448 -14.50 -1.95 -5.51
N PHE A 449 -15.76 -2.09 -5.14
CA PHE A 449 -16.28 -3.08 -4.19
C PHE A 449 -15.90 -4.54 -4.53
N LYS A 450 -15.75 -4.87 -5.82
CA LYS A 450 -15.44 -6.23 -6.28
C LYS A 450 -13.96 -6.56 -6.31
N ALA A 451 -13.08 -5.60 -5.96
CA ALA A 451 -11.63 -5.73 -6.06
C ALA A 451 -11.15 -6.20 -7.46
N ASP A 452 -11.84 -5.80 -8.51
CA ASP A 452 -11.53 -6.10 -9.92
C ASP A 452 -11.08 -4.86 -10.70
N ARG A 453 -11.50 -3.67 -10.27
CA ARG A 453 -11.18 -2.38 -10.88
C ARG A 453 -10.92 -1.33 -9.81
N TRP A 454 -9.80 -0.63 -9.93
CA TRP A 454 -9.51 0.57 -9.16
C TRP A 454 -9.36 1.76 -10.11
N VAL A 455 -9.88 2.89 -9.70
CA VAL A 455 -9.75 4.16 -10.44
C VAL A 455 -8.65 4.99 -9.79
N GLY A 456 -7.82 5.61 -10.62
CA GLY A 456 -6.74 6.50 -10.20
C GLY A 456 -6.98 7.93 -10.67
N LEU A 457 -6.67 8.88 -9.81
CA LEU A 457 -6.75 10.30 -10.08
C LEU A 457 -5.53 11.02 -9.54
N LEU A 458 -4.89 11.87 -10.35
CA LEU A 458 -3.96 12.87 -9.83
C LEU A 458 -4.72 14.14 -9.47
N GLY A 459 -4.35 14.73 -8.35
CA GLY A 459 -4.86 16.01 -7.90
C GLY A 459 -3.78 16.87 -7.29
N GLU A 460 -4.01 18.18 -7.26
CA GLU A 460 -3.19 19.15 -6.55
C GLU A 460 -3.98 19.70 -5.36
N ILE A 461 -3.42 19.67 -4.17
CA ILE A 461 -4.04 20.30 -2.99
C ILE A 461 -4.06 21.82 -3.20
N VAL A 462 -5.26 22.37 -3.26
CA VAL A 462 -5.45 23.83 -3.46
C VAL A 462 -5.93 24.53 -2.20
N ASP A 463 -6.60 23.81 -1.31
CA ASP A 463 -7.04 24.34 -0.02
C ASP A 463 -7.13 23.24 1.05
N SER A 464 -7.25 23.67 2.31
CA SER A 464 -7.52 22.83 3.47
C SER A 464 -8.70 23.46 4.22
N PRO A 465 -9.95 23.27 3.70
CA PRO A 465 -11.12 23.96 4.23
C PRO A 465 -11.49 23.48 5.64
N PHE A 466 -12.40 24.20 6.29
CA PHE A 466 -12.95 23.81 7.58
C PHE A 466 -14.49 23.84 7.51
N LEU A 467 -15.06 22.84 6.89
CA LEU A 467 -16.50 22.67 6.75
C LEU A 467 -17.04 21.86 7.94
N ALA A 468 -18.36 21.84 8.11
CA ALA A 468 -19.04 21.09 9.17
C ALA A 468 -19.15 19.58 8.84
N ILE A 469 -17.99 18.94 8.63
CA ILE A 469 -17.80 17.51 8.38
C ILE A 469 -16.57 17.02 9.14
N CYS A 470 -16.04 15.82 8.89
CA CYS A 470 -14.82 15.29 9.50
C CYS A 470 -13.67 16.31 9.46
N ARG A 471 -12.84 16.34 10.52
CA ARG A 471 -11.90 17.44 10.79
C ARG A 471 -10.82 17.64 9.74
N ASP A 472 -10.16 16.58 9.28
CA ASP A 472 -9.16 16.69 8.21
C ASP A 472 -9.86 16.81 6.87
N GLN A 473 -9.59 17.90 6.17
CA GLN A 473 -10.22 18.22 4.89
C GLN A 473 -9.17 18.80 3.95
N ILE A 474 -9.17 18.33 2.72
CA ILE A 474 -8.36 18.89 1.63
C ILE A 474 -9.23 19.06 0.38
N ASP A 475 -9.11 20.20 -0.27
CA ASP A 475 -9.63 20.40 -1.62
C ASP A 475 -8.55 20.05 -2.63
N ILE A 476 -8.82 19.09 -3.48
CA ILE A 476 -7.94 18.75 -4.59
C ILE A 476 -8.52 19.20 -5.91
N ARG A 477 -7.66 19.84 -6.72
CA ARG A 477 -7.95 20.15 -8.12
C ARG A 477 -7.47 19.03 -9.00
N PHE A 478 -8.32 18.58 -9.91
CA PHE A 478 -8.02 17.53 -10.88
C PHE A 478 -8.28 18.01 -12.31
N LYS A 479 -7.79 17.25 -13.32
CA LYS A 479 -7.81 17.68 -14.72
C LYS A 479 -8.97 17.11 -15.54
N CYS A 480 -9.49 15.94 -15.20
CA CYS A 480 -10.61 15.35 -15.94
C CYS A 480 -11.90 16.14 -15.68
N ASP A 481 -12.91 15.91 -16.52
CA ASP A 481 -14.23 16.51 -16.32
C ASP A 481 -14.88 15.99 -15.02
N SER A 482 -15.53 16.89 -14.25
CA SER A 482 -16.15 16.54 -12.95
C SER A 482 -17.27 15.50 -13.10
N LEU A 483 -18.09 15.61 -14.16
CA LEU A 483 -19.15 14.64 -14.40
C LEU A 483 -18.57 13.29 -14.79
N HIS A 484 -17.49 13.28 -15.58
CA HIS A 484 -16.79 12.06 -15.94
C HIS A 484 -16.23 11.37 -14.69
N LEU A 485 -15.58 12.11 -13.77
CA LEU A 485 -15.13 11.57 -12.49
C LEU A 485 -16.32 10.97 -11.71
N ALA A 486 -17.41 11.72 -11.52
CA ALA A 486 -18.58 11.28 -10.80
C ALA A 486 -19.19 9.97 -11.37
N GLN A 487 -19.19 9.83 -12.69
CA GLN A 487 -19.68 8.61 -13.37
C GLN A 487 -18.74 7.40 -13.22
N ARG A 488 -17.47 7.64 -12.92
CA ARG A 488 -16.46 6.58 -12.85
C ARG A 488 -16.06 6.23 -11.41
N MET A 489 -16.40 7.06 -10.43
CA MET A 489 -16.09 6.82 -9.01
C MET A 489 -16.70 5.50 -8.54
N PRO A 490 -15.90 4.50 -8.16
CA PRO A 490 -16.40 3.29 -7.51
C PRO A 490 -16.30 3.42 -5.99
N GLY A 491 -16.85 2.47 -5.27
CA GLY A 491 -16.65 2.35 -3.82
C GLY A 491 -17.23 3.50 -3.02
N PHE A 492 -16.64 3.71 -1.85
CA PHE A 492 -16.99 4.79 -0.93
C PHE A 492 -15.73 5.53 -0.44
N HIS A 493 -14.86 4.84 0.31
CA HIS A 493 -13.62 5.42 0.80
C HIS A 493 -12.54 5.50 -0.28
N TRP A 494 -11.73 6.55 -0.20
CA TRP A 494 -10.56 6.76 -1.05
C TRP A 494 -9.28 6.63 -0.22
N MET A 495 -8.16 6.49 -0.95
CA MET A 495 -6.83 6.53 -0.36
C MET A 495 -5.96 7.54 -1.09
N THR A 496 -5.38 8.49 -0.34
CA THR A 496 -4.59 9.59 -0.87
C THR A 496 -3.15 9.53 -0.36
N GLY A 497 -2.18 9.71 -1.25
CA GLY A 497 -0.76 9.84 -0.90
C GLY A 497 -0.10 10.99 -1.65
N TYR A 498 0.91 11.64 -1.03
CA TYR A 498 1.68 12.70 -1.69
C TYR A 498 2.61 12.11 -2.76
N GLY A 499 2.59 12.70 -3.95
CA GLY A 499 3.38 12.33 -5.10
C GLY A 499 2.57 11.69 -6.23
N ASP A 500 3.21 11.47 -7.38
CA ASP A 500 2.64 10.74 -8.52
C ASP A 500 3.17 9.30 -8.54
N TYR A 501 2.30 8.35 -8.23
CA TYR A 501 2.56 6.91 -8.27
C TYR A 501 1.63 6.18 -9.25
N SER A 502 1.04 6.91 -10.19
CA SER A 502 0.06 6.36 -11.14
C SER A 502 0.62 5.22 -11.98
N LYS A 503 1.87 5.33 -12.43
CA LYS A 503 2.57 4.29 -13.19
C LYS A 503 2.86 3.06 -12.34
N GLU A 504 3.39 3.26 -11.14
CA GLU A 504 3.72 2.18 -10.19
C GLU A 504 2.49 1.37 -9.80
N LEU A 505 1.37 2.07 -9.52
CA LEU A 505 0.10 1.42 -9.18
C LEU A 505 -0.42 0.58 -10.34
N GLY A 506 -0.47 1.13 -11.56
CA GLY A 506 -0.91 0.38 -12.74
C GLY A 506 -0.07 -0.87 -12.98
N TYR A 507 1.25 -0.74 -12.82
CA TYR A 507 2.19 -1.83 -12.99
C TYR A 507 2.05 -2.92 -11.91
N ALA A 508 1.80 -2.54 -10.66
CA ALA A 508 1.59 -3.47 -9.55
C ALA A 508 0.23 -4.17 -9.63
N LEU A 509 -0.85 -3.42 -9.87
CA LEU A 509 -2.23 -3.92 -9.87
C LEU A 509 -2.50 -4.95 -10.96
N LYS A 510 -1.88 -4.78 -12.12
CA LYS A 510 -1.93 -5.77 -13.21
C LYS A 510 -1.52 -7.17 -12.74
N ARG A 511 -0.53 -7.29 -11.85
CA ARG A 511 0.01 -8.56 -11.35
C ARG A 511 -0.92 -9.29 -10.40
N VAL A 512 -1.84 -8.58 -9.80
CA VAL A 512 -2.89 -9.14 -8.93
C VAL A 512 -4.26 -9.19 -9.61
N GLY A 513 -4.30 -8.92 -10.93
CA GLY A 513 -5.51 -9.02 -11.74
C GLY A 513 -6.56 -7.95 -11.42
N ILE A 514 -6.11 -6.74 -11.01
CA ILE A 514 -6.96 -5.57 -10.78
C ILE A 514 -6.76 -4.60 -11.95
N GLN A 515 -7.84 -4.24 -12.60
CA GLN A 515 -7.82 -3.22 -13.65
C GLN A 515 -7.52 -1.85 -13.04
N TRP A 516 -6.49 -1.18 -13.52
CA TRP A 516 -6.18 0.21 -13.20
C TRP A 516 -6.73 1.14 -14.26
N GLU A 517 -7.69 1.97 -13.88
CA GLU A 517 -8.26 2.99 -14.73
C GLU A 517 -7.80 4.36 -14.26
N PHE A 518 -6.91 4.96 -15.01
CA PHE A 518 -6.34 6.27 -14.66
C PHE A 518 -7.07 7.38 -15.40
N LEU A 519 -7.59 8.36 -14.64
CA LEU A 519 -8.41 9.46 -15.18
C LEU A 519 -7.63 10.77 -15.44
N GLY A 520 -6.31 10.79 -15.21
CA GLY A 520 -5.46 11.94 -15.46
C GLY A 520 -4.89 12.63 -14.25
#